data_fbec9150463470afb8b4e2f3f205deff
#
_entry.id   fbec9150463470afb8b4e2f3f205deff
#
_cell.length_a   1.000
_cell.length_b   1.000
_cell.length_c   1.000
_cell.angle_alpha   90.00
_cell.angle_beta   90.00
_cell.angle_gamma   90.00
#
_symmetry.space_group_name_H-M   'P 1'
#
loop_
_entity.id
_entity.type
_entity.pdbx_description
1 polymer ?
#
loop_
_entity_poly.entity_id
_entity_poly.type
_entity_poly.pdbx_seq_one_letter_code
_entity_poly.pdbx_strand_id
1 'polypeptide(L)'
;MLHTQQLTTMLDLQQKMNAKVNPEWINAGYGFMRAAMVESVEAIEHHGWKWWKAQEKDLPQLQMECVDIWHFALSHILIEYQSDVEASAKVIAQQLSESETALTFDGNIYKFAQQDLLNNLELMTGLAAAKRFNVSLFMTIIAQCEMSTDTLFEQYVGKNILNFFRQDHGYSRDLGGKS
;
A
#
# COMPACT_ATOMS: atom_id res chain seq x y z
N MET A 1 -14.18 9.17 -1.17
CA MET A 1 -14.07 7.76 -1.64
C MET A 1 -13.36 7.77 -2.97
N LEU A 2 -12.45 6.83 -3.23
CA LEU A 2 -11.79 6.71 -4.54
C LEU A 2 -12.81 6.46 -5.64
N HIS A 3 -12.73 7.24 -6.71
CA HIS A 3 -13.60 7.08 -7.89
C HIS A 3 -13.00 6.03 -8.84
N THR A 4 -13.87 5.37 -9.62
CA THR A 4 -13.45 4.34 -10.59
C THR A 4 -12.33 4.84 -11.50
N GLN A 5 -12.41 6.07 -11.99
CA GLN A 5 -11.37 6.66 -12.84
C GLN A 5 -10.02 6.78 -12.13
N GLN A 6 -10.01 7.15 -10.84
CA GLN A 6 -8.77 7.21 -10.05
C GLN A 6 -8.18 5.81 -9.86
N LEU A 7 -9.01 4.81 -9.56
CA LEU A 7 -8.58 3.41 -9.43
C LEU A 7 -7.96 2.89 -10.73
N THR A 8 -8.65 3.06 -11.85
CA THR A 8 -8.14 2.64 -13.17
C THR A 8 -6.82 3.34 -13.50
N THR A 9 -6.71 4.65 -13.23
CA THR A 9 -5.47 5.41 -13.46
C THR A 9 -4.31 4.87 -12.63
N MET A 10 -4.52 4.63 -11.33
CA MET A 10 -3.46 4.10 -10.46
C MET A 10 -3.03 2.69 -10.87
N LEU A 11 -3.98 1.82 -11.20
CA LEU A 11 -3.69 0.45 -11.66
C LEU A 11 -2.94 0.43 -13.00
N ASP A 12 -3.33 1.27 -13.96
CA ASP A 12 -2.63 1.41 -15.24
C ASP A 12 -1.18 1.90 -15.06
N LEU A 13 -0.99 2.91 -14.21
CA LEU A 13 0.35 3.39 -13.87
C LEU A 13 1.18 2.31 -13.17
N GLN A 14 0.58 1.55 -12.26
CA GLN A 14 1.28 0.46 -11.55
C GLN A 14 1.68 -0.66 -12.49
N GLN A 15 0.78 -1.08 -13.37
CA GLN A 15 1.06 -2.09 -14.39
C GLN A 15 2.24 -1.68 -15.27
N LYS A 16 2.22 -0.44 -15.77
CA LYS A 16 3.30 0.11 -16.61
C LYS A 16 4.62 0.18 -15.86
N MET A 17 4.58 0.58 -14.58
CA MET A 17 5.78 0.64 -13.75
C MET A 17 6.38 -0.75 -13.51
N ASN A 18 5.56 -1.73 -13.16
CA ASN A 18 6.00 -3.10 -12.96
C ASN A 18 6.58 -3.70 -14.25
N ALA A 19 5.93 -3.48 -15.39
CA ALA A 19 6.42 -3.93 -16.70
C ALA A 19 7.73 -3.25 -17.11
N LYS A 20 7.95 -2.01 -16.70
CA LYS A 20 9.21 -1.30 -16.94
C LYS A 20 10.38 -1.90 -16.14
N VAL A 21 10.12 -2.33 -14.91
CA VAL A 21 11.12 -3.03 -14.08
C VAL A 21 11.42 -4.40 -14.65
N ASN A 22 10.38 -5.16 -15.02
CA ASN A 22 10.50 -6.47 -15.62
C ASN A 22 9.25 -6.77 -16.48
N PRO A 23 9.38 -6.92 -17.81
CA PRO A 23 8.24 -7.26 -18.68
C PRO A 23 7.48 -8.52 -18.25
N GLU A 24 8.17 -9.49 -17.63
CA GLU A 24 7.61 -10.76 -17.14
C GLU A 24 7.19 -10.70 -15.66
N TRP A 25 6.98 -9.51 -15.11
CA TRP A 25 6.74 -9.29 -13.67
C TRP A 25 5.58 -10.12 -13.10
N ILE A 26 4.56 -10.41 -13.88
CA ILE A 26 3.41 -11.23 -13.47
C ILE A 26 3.85 -12.63 -13.02
N ASN A 27 4.82 -13.23 -13.72
CA ASN A 27 5.30 -14.58 -13.48
C ASN A 27 6.61 -14.62 -12.68
N ALA A 28 7.16 -13.48 -12.31
CA ALA A 28 8.45 -13.37 -11.67
C ALA A 28 8.46 -13.78 -10.17
N GLY A 29 7.29 -14.01 -9.58
CA GLY A 29 7.18 -14.44 -8.18
C GLY A 29 7.57 -13.35 -7.18
N TYR A 30 7.45 -12.08 -7.54
CA TYR A 30 7.77 -10.97 -6.65
C TYR A 30 6.89 -10.93 -5.41
N GLY A 31 7.51 -10.73 -4.26
CA GLY A 31 6.84 -10.70 -2.97
C GLY A 31 6.23 -9.32 -2.64
N PHE A 32 5.27 -8.84 -3.43
CA PHE A 32 4.65 -7.52 -3.20
C PHE A 32 4.05 -7.37 -1.79
N MET A 33 3.42 -8.42 -1.27
CA MET A 33 2.91 -8.38 0.12
C MET A 33 4.03 -8.39 1.17
N ARG A 34 5.21 -8.92 0.85
CA ARG A 34 6.40 -8.77 1.72
C ARG A 34 6.85 -7.31 1.74
N ALA A 35 6.85 -6.65 0.59
CA ALA A 35 7.17 -5.22 0.53
C ALA A 35 6.14 -4.41 1.31
N ALA A 36 4.83 -4.62 1.09
CA ALA A 36 3.78 -3.96 1.86
C ALA A 36 3.91 -4.18 3.37
N MET A 37 4.35 -5.37 3.81
CA MET A 37 4.64 -5.66 5.22
C MET A 37 5.79 -4.77 5.74
N VAL A 38 6.86 -4.62 4.97
CA VAL A 38 8.00 -3.78 5.37
C VAL A 38 7.58 -2.32 5.49
N GLU A 39 6.87 -1.78 4.49
CA GLU A 39 6.36 -0.40 4.54
C GLU A 39 5.38 -0.19 5.71
N SER A 40 4.59 -1.22 6.07
CA SER A 40 3.71 -1.14 7.25
C SER A 40 4.53 -1.04 8.55
N VAL A 41 5.67 -1.73 8.65
CA VAL A 41 6.58 -1.62 9.80
C VAL A 41 7.26 -0.24 9.81
N GLU A 42 7.64 0.30 8.66
CA GLU A 42 8.20 1.66 8.56
C GLU A 42 7.17 2.71 8.98
N ALA A 43 5.91 2.55 8.59
CA ALA A 43 4.81 3.39 9.07
C ALA A 43 4.67 3.34 10.61
N ILE A 44 4.81 2.16 11.23
CA ILE A 44 4.82 2.00 12.69
C ILE A 44 6.01 2.77 13.31
N GLU A 45 7.20 2.71 12.73
CA GLU A 45 8.36 3.47 13.22
C GLU A 45 8.11 5.00 13.15
N HIS A 46 7.54 5.50 12.06
CA HIS A 46 7.19 6.91 11.90
C HIS A 46 6.03 7.36 12.79
N HIS A 47 5.17 6.43 13.22
CA HIS A 47 4.13 6.73 14.20
C HIS A 47 4.70 7.05 15.59
N GLY A 48 5.83 6.42 15.97
CA GLY A 48 6.39 6.51 17.31
C GLY A 48 5.67 5.54 18.27
N TRP A 49 6.19 4.31 18.38
CA TRP A 49 5.58 3.21 19.14
C TRP A 49 6.31 2.87 20.44
N LYS A 50 7.51 3.43 20.66
CA LYS A 50 8.39 3.08 21.78
C LYS A 50 7.93 3.75 23.05
N TRP A 51 7.19 3.04 23.91
CA TRP A 51 6.66 3.56 25.18
C TRP A 51 7.74 3.93 26.21
N TRP A 52 8.97 3.42 26.02
CA TRP A 52 10.12 3.66 26.91
C TRP A 52 11.01 4.83 26.48
N LYS A 53 10.66 5.51 25.40
CA LYS A 53 11.44 6.61 24.83
C LYS A 53 10.48 7.66 24.26
N ALA A 54 10.76 8.93 24.52
CA ALA A 54 10.04 10.01 23.84
C ALA A 54 10.26 9.92 22.33
N GLN A 55 9.18 9.90 21.58
CA GLN A 55 9.17 9.92 20.12
C GLN A 55 8.11 10.92 19.65
N GLU A 56 8.40 11.62 18.57
CA GLU A 56 7.43 12.45 17.86
C GLU A 56 6.93 11.68 16.64
N LYS A 57 5.64 11.80 16.34
CA LYS A 57 5.06 11.24 15.14
C LYS A 57 5.54 12.05 13.93
N ASP A 58 6.16 11.37 12.97
CA ASP A 58 6.48 11.93 11.65
C ASP A 58 5.32 11.64 10.68
N LEU A 59 4.27 12.47 10.75
CA LEU A 59 3.07 12.27 9.95
C LEU A 59 3.34 12.29 8.44
N PRO A 60 4.17 13.22 7.89
CA PRO A 60 4.49 13.20 6.46
C PRO A 60 5.15 11.91 5.99
N GLN A 61 6.11 11.37 6.73
CA GLN A 61 6.74 10.09 6.38
C GLN A 61 5.75 8.94 6.52
N LEU A 62 4.98 8.89 7.62
CA LEU A 62 3.95 7.88 7.81
C LEU A 62 2.95 7.85 6.65
N GLN A 63 2.51 9.01 6.17
CA GLN A 63 1.64 9.12 4.99
C GLN A 63 2.33 8.59 3.72
N MET A 64 3.63 8.81 3.57
CA MET A 64 4.40 8.31 2.44
C MET A 64 4.49 6.78 2.45
N GLU A 65 4.68 6.16 3.64
CA GLU A 65 4.67 4.71 3.76
C GLU A 65 3.28 4.11 3.42
N CYS A 66 2.20 4.80 3.76
CA CYS A 66 0.86 4.40 3.30
C CYS A 66 0.74 4.40 1.78
N VAL A 67 1.34 5.38 1.09
CA VAL A 67 1.38 5.40 -0.38
C VAL A 67 2.17 4.20 -0.92
N ASP A 68 3.28 3.82 -0.28
CA ASP A 68 4.08 2.66 -0.69
C ASP A 68 3.35 1.34 -0.45
N ILE A 69 2.67 1.18 0.70
CA ILE A 69 1.77 0.05 0.94
C ILE A 69 0.76 -0.08 -0.21
N TRP A 70 0.17 1.05 -0.65
CA TRP A 70 -0.82 1.05 -1.72
C TRP A 70 -0.21 0.65 -3.08
N HIS A 71 0.99 1.11 -3.42
CA HIS A 71 1.72 0.67 -4.62
C HIS A 71 1.88 -0.86 -4.65
N PHE A 72 2.31 -1.46 -3.56
CA PHE A 72 2.51 -2.91 -3.48
C PHE A 72 1.20 -3.69 -3.42
N ALA A 73 0.17 -3.16 -2.77
CA ALA A 73 -1.16 -3.75 -2.75
C ALA A 73 -1.78 -3.79 -4.16
N LEU A 74 -1.69 -2.70 -4.93
CA LEU A 74 -2.16 -2.67 -6.32
C LEU A 74 -1.42 -3.66 -7.21
N SER A 75 -0.09 -3.81 -7.02
CA SER A 75 0.70 -4.81 -7.73
C SER A 75 0.25 -6.24 -7.40
N HIS A 76 -0.06 -6.51 -6.14
CA HIS A 76 -0.57 -7.80 -5.70
C HIS A 76 -1.93 -8.12 -6.31
N ILE A 77 -2.86 -7.16 -6.27
CA ILE A 77 -4.18 -7.31 -6.89
C ILE A 77 -4.07 -7.52 -8.40
N LEU A 78 -3.20 -6.77 -9.09
CA LEU A 78 -2.95 -6.98 -10.52
C LEU A 78 -2.46 -8.39 -10.84
N ILE A 79 -1.62 -9.01 -9.99
CA ILE A 79 -1.21 -10.42 -10.17
C ILE A 79 -2.41 -11.34 -10.05
N GLU A 80 -3.26 -11.17 -9.05
CA GLU A 80 -4.45 -12.01 -8.83
C GLU A 80 -5.41 -11.98 -10.04
N TYR A 81 -5.48 -10.83 -10.73
CA TYR A 81 -6.33 -10.62 -11.90
C TYR A 81 -5.56 -10.62 -13.22
N GLN A 82 -4.36 -11.26 -13.26
CA GLN A 82 -3.57 -11.45 -14.47
C GLN A 82 -3.29 -10.15 -15.25
N SER A 83 -3.05 -9.05 -14.51
CA SER A 83 -2.81 -7.70 -15.05
C SER A 83 -4.01 -7.06 -15.76
N ASP A 84 -5.22 -7.58 -15.53
CA ASP A 84 -6.47 -6.97 -16.01
C ASP A 84 -6.82 -5.77 -15.11
N VAL A 85 -6.58 -4.57 -15.63
CA VAL A 85 -6.81 -3.30 -14.93
C VAL A 85 -8.29 -3.10 -14.58
N GLU A 86 -9.19 -3.43 -15.50
CA GLU A 86 -10.63 -3.25 -15.32
C GLU A 86 -11.19 -4.22 -14.27
N ALA A 87 -10.78 -5.50 -14.32
CA ALA A 87 -11.15 -6.48 -13.32
C ALA A 87 -10.61 -6.10 -11.93
N SER A 88 -9.35 -5.65 -11.86
CA SER A 88 -8.72 -5.17 -10.62
C SER A 88 -9.44 -3.94 -10.05
N ALA A 89 -9.77 -2.96 -10.88
CA ALA A 89 -10.51 -1.77 -10.46
C ALA A 89 -11.90 -2.13 -9.94
N LYS A 90 -12.59 -3.06 -10.60
CA LYS A 90 -13.93 -3.52 -10.22
C LYS A 90 -13.93 -4.18 -8.84
N VAL A 91 -12.96 -5.05 -8.54
CA VAL A 91 -12.91 -5.72 -7.24
C VAL A 91 -12.59 -4.73 -6.12
N ILE A 92 -11.68 -3.79 -6.35
CA ILE A 92 -11.40 -2.74 -5.36
C ILE A 92 -12.64 -1.87 -5.12
N ALA A 93 -13.32 -1.43 -6.19
CA ALA A 93 -14.54 -0.64 -6.08
C ALA A 93 -15.64 -1.39 -5.32
N GLN A 94 -15.77 -2.71 -5.53
CA GLN A 94 -16.70 -3.55 -4.80
C GLN A 94 -16.38 -3.57 -3.32
N GLN A 95 -15.13 -3.85 -2.94
CA GLN A 95 -14.68 -3.85 -1.52
C GLN A 95 -14.90 -2.49 -0.85
N LEU A 96 -14.66 -1.38 -1.58
CA LEU A 96 -14.96 -0.03 -1.10
C LEU A 96 -16.47 0.18 -0.88
N SER A 97 -17.32 -0.38 -1.73
CA SER A 97 -18.79 -0.25 -1.61
C SER A 97 -19.35 -1.09 -0.46
N GLU A 98 -18.75 -2.25 -0.19
CA GLU A 98 -19.10 -3.12 0.93
C GLU A 98 -18.74 -2.47 2.27
N SER A 99 -17.73 -1.60 2.30
CA SER A 99 -17.33 -0.80 3.46
C SER A 99 -17.20 -1.66 4.74
N GLU A 100 -16.44 -2.74 4.65
CA GLU A 100 -16.20 -3.61 5.80
C GLU A 100 -15.71 -2.79 7.02
N THR A 101 -16.28 -3.05 8.17
CA THR A 101 -15.91 -2.36 9.43
C THR A 101 -15.10 -3.24 10.36
N ALA A 102 -14.98 -4.52 10.04
CA ALA A 102 -14.25 -5.50 10.82
C ALA A 102 -13.80 -6.68 9.94
N LEU A 103 -12.79 -7.39 10.38
CA LEU A 103 -12.40 -8.67 9.80
C LEU A 103 -12.04 -9.69 10.88
N THR A 104 -12.06 -10.97 10.51
CA THR A 104 -11.54 -12.05 11.36
C THR A 104 -10.14 -12.42 10.89
N PHE A 105 -9.18 -12.35 11.80
CA PHE A 105 -7.79 -12.75 11.56
C PHE A 105 -7.26 -13.50 12.80
N ASP A 106 -6.60 -14.63 12.57
CA ASP A 106 -6.04 -15.48 13.63
C ASP A 106 -7.04 -15.79 14.78
N GLY A 107 -8.29 -16.07 14.40
CA GLY A 107 -9.35 -16.40 15.36
C GLY A 107 -9.96 -15.22 16.12
N ASN A 108 -9.48 -14.01 15.90
CA ASN A 108 -9.95 -12.80 16.56
C ASN A 108 -10.72 -11.90 15.58
N ILE A 109 -11.70 -11.16 16.09
CA ILE A 109 -12.46 -10.16 15.33
C ILE A 109 -11.86 -8.78 15.62
N TYR A 110 -11.41 -8.12 14.58
CA TYR A 110 -10.83 -6.78 14.63
C TYR A 110 -11.81 -5.77 14.03
N LYS A 111 -12.33 -4.86 14.85
CA LYS A 111 -13.21 -3.76 14.42
C LYS A 111 -12.37 -2.51 14.19
N PHE A 112 -12.22 -2.09 12.94
CA PHE A 112 -11.26 -1.06 12.54
C PHE A 112 -11.40 0.27 13.28
N ALA A 113 -12.64 0.76 13.42
CA ALA A 113 -12.91 2.03 14.10
C ALA A 113 -12.73 1.99 15.62
N GLN A 114 -12.61 0.79 16.22
CA GLN A 114 -12.37 0.63 17.66
C GLN A 114 -10.88 0.51 18.00
N GLN A 115 -10.03 0.48 16.99
CA GLN A 115 -8.58 0.44 17.12
C GLN A 115 -7.98 1.79 16.78
N ASP A 116 -6.88 2.12 17.45
CA ASP A 116 -6.04 3.24 17.03
C ASP A 116 -5.24 2.92 15.77
N LEU A 117 -4.56 3.91 15.23
CA LEU A 117 -3.76 3.79 14.02
C LEU A 117 -2.66 2.72 14.16
N LEU A 118 -2.01 2.67 15.33
CA LEU A 118 -0.91 1.72 15.56
C LEU A 118 -1.39 0.28 15.49
N ASN A 119 -2.49 -0.04 16.18
CA ASN A 119 -3.10 -1.37 16.16
C ASN A 119 -3.61 -1.75 14.75
N ASN A 120 -4.16 -0.81 13.99
CA ASN A 120 -4.55 -1.05 12.60
C ASN A 120 -3.34 -1.29 11.67
N LEU A 121 -2.22 -0.60 11.87
CA LEU A 121 -0.97 -0.86 11.15
C LEU A 121 -0.38 -2.23 11.50
N GLU A 122 -0.44 -2.65 12.77
CA GLU A 122 -0.04 -3.99 13.20
C GLU A 122 -0.90 -5.08 12.53
N LEU A 123 -2.22 -4.87 12.48
CA LEU A 123 -3.13 -5.77 11.77
C LEU A 123 -2.81 -5.84 10.28
N MET A 124 -2.55 -4.70 9.63
CA MET A 124 -2.12 -4.65 8.22
C MET A 124 -0.82 -5.41 8.00
N THR A 125 0.16 -5.25 8.90
CA THR A 125 1.44 -5.98 8.87
C THR A 125 1.21 -7.49 8.95
N GLY A 126 0.36 -7.94 9.86
CA GLY A 126 -0.01 -9.36 10.02
C GLY A 126 -0.69 -9.92 8.77
N LEU A 127 -1.64 -9.18 8.20
CA LEU A 127 -2.31 -9.57 6.95
C LEU A 127 -1.32 -9.68 5.80
N ALA A 128 -0.43 -8.69 5.64
CA ALA A 128 0.58 -8.68 4.59
C ALA A 128 1.57 -9.85 4.73
N ALA A 129 1.98 -10.20 5.95
CA ALA A 129 2.78 -11.40 6.23
C ALA A 129 2.05 -12.68 5.80
N ALA A 130 0.74 -12.74 6.00
CA ALA A 130 -0.14 -13.83 5.56
C ALA A 130 -0.53 -13.77 4.07
N LYS A 131 0.06 -12.85 3.29
CA LYS A 131 -0.23 -12.62 1.85
C LYS A 131 -1.68 -12.18 1.60
N ARG A 132 -2.23 -11.41 2.51
CA ARG A 132 -3.60 -10.88 2.44
C ARG A 132 -3.56 -9.36 2.48
N PHE A 133 -4.54 -8.74 1.82
CA PHE A 133 -4.77 -7.30 1.89
C PHE A 133 -6.26 -7.04 2.07
N ASN A 134 -6.60 -6.05 2.90
CA ASN A 134 -7.99 -5.61 3.09
C ASN A 134 -8.10 -4.12 2.78
N VAL A 135 -8.87 -3.79 1.74
CA VAL A 135 -9.01 -2.40 1.25
C VAL A 135 -9.69 -1.52 2.29
N SER A 136 -10.71 -2.02 2.99
CA SER A 136 -11.45 -1.23 3.99
C SER A 136 -10.59 -0.91 5.22
N LEU A 137 -9.75 -1.85 5.66
CA LEU A 137 -8.76 -1.58 6.71
C LEU A 137 -7.76 -0.51 6.24
N PHE A 138 -7.26 -0.62 5.02
CA PHE A 138 -6.33 0.37 4.46
C PHE A 138 -6.96 1.77 4.39
N MET A 139 -8.21 1.87 3.94
CA MET A 139 -8.94 3.16 3.92
C MET A 139 -9.13 3.74 5.34
N THR A 140 -9.33 2.89 6.34
CA THR A 140 -9.37 3.32 7.73
C THR A 140 -8.01 3.86 8.19
N ILE A 141 -6.92 3.18 7.85
CA ILE A 141 -5.55 3.61 8.17
C ILE A 141 -5.26 4.99 7.56
N ILE A 142 -5.52 5.21 6.27
CA ILE A 142 -5.25 6.51 5.64
C ILE A 142 -6.08 7.63 6.25
N ALA A 143 -7.34 7.35 6.62
CA ALA A 143 -8.17 8.33 7.33
C ALA A 143 -7.61 8.67 8.72
N GLN A 144 -7.10 7.69 9.45
CA GLN A 144 -6.42 7.89 10.75
C GLN A 144 -5.07 8.60 10.60
N CYS A 145 -4.45 8.52 9.41
CA CYS A 145 -3.26 9.31 9.03
C CYS A 145 -3.62 10.71 8.51
N GLU A 146 -4.84 11.18 8.68
CA GLU A 146 -5.30 12.49 8.20
C GLU A 146 -5.15 12.66 6.68
N MET A 147 -5.19 11.57 5.93
CA MET A 147 -5.07 11.55 4.47
C MET A 147 -6.43 11.32 3.83
N SER A 148 -6.83 12.20 2.93
CA SER A 148 -8.00 11.98 2.08
C SER A 148 -7.70 11.02 0.93
N THR A 149 -8.73 10.45 0.32
CA THR A 149 -8.57 9.62 -0.88
C THR A 149 -8.03 10.41 -2.08
N ASP A 150 -8.33 11.70 -2.18
CA ASP A 150 -7.77 12.56 -3.22
C ASP A 150 -6.29 12.83 -2.98
N THR A 151 -5.90 13.08 -1.72
CA THR A 151 -4.47 13.21 -1.34
C THR A 151 -3.71 11.92 -1.63
N LEU A 152 -4.28 10.75 -1.30
CA LEU A 152 -3.70 9.46 -1.64
C LEU A 152 -3.47 9.33 -3.15
N PHE A 153 -4.46 9.68 -3.96
CA PHE A 153 -4.35 9.63 -5.41
C PHE A 153 -3.26 10.56 -5.94
N GLU A 154 -3.22 11.82 -5.49
CA GLU A 154 -2.22 12.81 -5.91
C GLU A 154 -0.80 12.38 -5.54
N GLN A 155 -0.59 11.92 -4.30
CA GLN A 155 0.72 11.44 -3.84
C GLN A 155 1.14 10.15 -4.56
N TYR A 156 0.20 9.25 -4.81
CA TYR A 156 0.45 8.03 -5.58
C TYR A 156 0.95 8.35 -6.99
N VAL A 157 0.25 9.22 -7.72
CA VAL A 157 0.64 9.63 -9.07
C VAL A 157 2.00 10.31 -9.07
N GLY A 158 2.24 11.24 -8.15
CA GLY A 158 3.52 11.94 -8.01
C GLY A 158 4.69 10.98 -7.75
N LYS A 159 4.51 10.02 -6.83
CA LYS A 159 5.53 9.02 -6.52
C LYS A 159 5.77 8.06 -7.68
N ASN A 160 4.72 7.67 -8.39
CA ASN A 160 4.84 6.81 -9.57
C ASN A 160 5.66 7.49 -10.68
N ILE A 161 5.41 8.79 -10.96
CA ILE A 161 6.21 9.58 -11.91
C ILE A 161 7.68 9.61 -11.48
N LEU A 162 7.96 9.84 -10.20
CA LEU A 162 9.32 9.84 -9.67
C LEU A 162 9.98 8.46 -9.85
N ASN A 163 9.26 7.38 -9.64
CA ASN A 163 9.76 6.03 -9.82
C ASN A 163 10.08 5.74 -11.30
N PHE A 164 9.25 6.20 -12.23
CA PHE A 164 9.55 6.14 -13.67
C PHE A 164 10.84 6.88 -14.00
N PHE A 165 10.99 8.10 -13.49
CA PHE A 165 12.21 8.89 -13.70
C PHE A 165 13.47 8.17 -13.16
N ARG A 166 13.38 7.58 -11.96
CA ARG A 166 14.48 6.81 -11.36
C ARG A 166 14.88 5.60 -12.22
N GLN A 167 13.89 4.88 -12.77
CA GLN A 167 14.15 3.75 -13.66
C GLN A 167 14.83 4.20 -14.97
N ASP A 168 14.41 5.33 -15.55
CA ASP A 168 14.99 5.88 -16.79
C ASP A 168 16.45 6.30 -16.61
N HIS A 169 16.83 6.77 -15.42
CA HIS A 169 18.18 7.27 -15.14
C HIS A 169 19.08 6.27 -14.40
N GLY A 170 18.69 4.97 -14.34
CA GLY A 170 19.50 3.90 -13.73
C GLY A 170 19.67 4.00 -12.22
N TYR A 171 18.93 4.87 -11.53
CA TYR A 171 19.08 5.16 -10.09
C TYR A 171 18.90 3.93 -9.18
N SER A 172 18.25 2.87 -9.67
CA SER A 172 17.99 1.63 -8.93
C SER A 172 19.17 0.65 -8.91
N ARG A 173 20.21 0.86 -9.74
CA ARG A 173 21.34 -0.08 -9.89
C ARG A 173 22.58 0.30 -9.10
N ASP A 174 22.71 1.55 -8.68
CA ASP A 174 23.95 2.08 -8.07
C ASP A 174 23.97 2.10 -6.52
N LEU A 175 22.89 1.73 -5.85
CA LEU A 175 22.87 1.67 -4.37
C LEU A 175 23.37 0.32 -3.80
N GLY A 176 23.85 -0.58 -4.65
CA GLY A 176 24.41 -1.89 -4.30
C GLY A 176 25.94 -1.90 -4.10
N GLY A 177 26.58 -0.78 -3.94
CA GLY A 177 28.02 -0.74 -3.82
C GLY A 177 28.55 0.46 -3.04
N LYS A 178 28.55 0.33 -1.70
CA LYS A 178 29.69 0.80 -0.89
C LYS A 178 29.64 0.17 0.49
N SER A 179 30.60 -0.67 0.69
CA SER A 179 31.33 -1.10 1.89
C SER A 179 31.19 -0.19 3.11
#